data_496bbb7a1229680336ee4ff17393aaab
#
_entry.id   496bbb7a1229680336ee4ff17393aaab
#
_cell.length_a   1.000
_cell.length_b   1.000
_cell.length_c   1.000
_cell.angle_alpha   90.00
_cell.angle_beta   90.00
_cell.angle_gamma   90.00
#
_symmetry.space_group_name_H-M   'P 1'
#
loop_
_entity.id
_entity.type
_entity.pdbx_description
1 polymer ?
#
loop_
_entity_poly.entity_id
_entity_poly.type
_entity_poly.pdbx_seq_one_letter_code
_entity_poly.pdbx_strand_id
1 'polypeptide(L)'
;MVRVGLAVRLEAKPGKEAEVAAFLKSGLALANQESQTTVWFALQFGPTSFGIFDAFPDDSGRKAHLNGPIAAALMAKAGELLAIPPKIESVDVLAAKVPGS
;
A
#
# COMPACT_ATOMS: atom_id res chain seq x y z
N MET A 1 -1.92 17.75 -6.73
CA MET A 1 -0.50 17.40 -6.64
C MET A 1 -0.23 16.59 -5.39
N VAL A 2 0.53 15.51 -5.51
CA VAL A 2 0.85 14.69 -4.34
C VAL A 2 2.01 15.30 -3.56
N ARG A 3 1.93 15.26 -2.23
CA ARG A 3 2.94 15.85 -1.35
C ARG A 3 3.48 14.86 -0.32
N VAL A 4 2.68 13.88 0.07
CA VAL A 4 3.05 12.89 1.07
C VAL A 4 2.66 11.51 0.57
N GLY A 5 3.27 10.50 1.16
CA GLY A 5 2.98 9.12 0.77
C GLY A 5 3.26 8.14 1.88
N LEU A 6 3.03 6.88 1.54
CA LEU A 6 3.36 5.74 2.37
C LEU A 6 4.15 4.74 1.53
N ALA A 7 5.24 4.24 2.09
CA ALA A 7 6.02 3.16 1.50
C ALA A 7 5.91 1.96 2.43
N VAL A 8 5.38 0.86 1.91
CA VAL A 8 5.10 -0.34 2.70
C VAL A 8 5.91 -1.51 2.15
N ARG A 9 6.62 -2.23 3.03
CA ARG A 9 7.34 -3.45 2.67
C ARG A 9 6.65 -4.64 3.33
N LEU A 10 6.52 -5.71 2.54
CA LEU A 10 5.81 -6.92 2.96
C LEU A 10 6.67 -8.13 2.58
N GLU A 11 6.92 -9.03 3.54
CA GLU A 11 7.59 -10.30 3.27
C GLU A 11 6.59 -11.44 3.44
N ALA A 12 6.39 -12.22 2.37
CA ALA A 12 5.48 -13.34 2.41
C ALA A 12 6.06 -14.50 3.21
N LYS A 13 5.21 -15.20 3.96
CA LYS A 13 5.59 -16.50 4.53
C LYS A 13 5.87 -17.49 3.42
N PRO A 14 6.81 -18.44 3.63
CA PRO A 14 7.02 -19.51 2.66
C PRO A 14 5.71 -20.22 2.30
N GLY A 15 5.45 -20.33 1.00
CA GLY A 15 4.21 -20.94 0.50
C GLY A 15 3.02 -20.00 0.42
N LYS A 16 3.15 -18.76 0.87
CA LYS A 16 2.06 -17.77 0.84
C LYS A 16 2.25 -16.68 -0.22
N GLU A 17 3.29 -16.80 -1.05
CA GLU A 17 3.64 -15.76 -2.03
C GLU A 17 2.49 -15.47 -3.00
N ALA A 18 1.84 -16.49 -3.52
CA ALA A 18 0.73 -16.31 -4.46
C ALA A 18 -0.47 -15.67 -3.75
N GLU A 19 -0.71 -15.99 -2.49
CA GLU A 19 -1.80 -15.39 -1.72
C GLU A 19 -1.54 -13.91 -1.43
N VAL A 20 -0.28 -13.55 -1.13
CA VAL A 20 0.09 -12.15 -0.95
C VAL A 20 -0.14 -11.37 -2.25
N ALA A 21 0.31 -11.91 -3.38
CA ALA A 21 0.12 -11.26 -4.66
C ALA A 21 -1.38 -11.06 -4.97
N ALA A 22 -2.19 -12.09 -4.74
CA ALA A 22 -3.64 -12.01 -4.97
C ALA A 22 -4.30 -10.99 -4.05
N PHE A 23 -3.90 -10.98 -2.78
CA PHE A 23 -4.42 -10.01 -1.82
C PHE A 23 -4.13 -8.58 -2.27
N LEU A 24 -2.88 -8.31 -2.68
CA LEU A 24 -2.50 -6.97 -3.14
C LEU A 24 -3.28 -6.55 -4.39
N LYS A 25 -3.45 -7.46 -5.35
CA LYS A 25 -4.24 -7.15 -6.54
C LYS A 25 -5.68 -6.80 -6.18
N SER A 26 -6.26 -7.48 -5.20
CA SER A 26 -7.63 -7.22 -4.76
C SER A 26 -7.79 -5.85 -4.12
N GLY A 27 -6.72 -5.27 -3.61
CA GLY A 27 -6.74 -3.94 -2.98
C GLY A 27 -7.04 -2.82 -3.95
N LEU A 28 -6.82 -3.00 -5.25
CA LEU A 28 -7.05 -1.96 -6.24
C LEU A 28 -8.49 -1.46 -6.24
N ALA A 29 -9.46 -2.35 -6.12
CA ALA A 29 -10.87 -1.96 -6.11
C ALA A 29 -11.18 -1.04 -4.93
N LEU A 30 -10.59 -1.30 -3.77
CA LEU A 30 -10.75 -0.43 -2.60
C LEU A 30 -10.03 0.90 -2.78
N ALA A 31 -8.82 0.87 -3.35
CA ALA A 31 -8.05 2.09 -3.61
C ALA A 31 -8.80 3.03 -4.56
N ASN A 32 -9.47 2.47 -5.57
CA ASN A 32 -10.25 3.26 -6.52
C ASN A 32 -11.44 3.98 -5.87
N GLN A 33 -11.88 3.54 -4.71
CA GLN A 33 -12.97 4.17 -3.98
C GLN A 33 -12.49 5.28 -3.04
N GLU A 34 -11.19 5.41 -2.83
CA GLU A 34 -10.61 6.40 -1.92
C GLU A 34 -10.33 7.69 -2.68
N SER A 35 -11.17 8.70 -2.48
CA SER A 35 -11.08 9.95 -3.23
C SER A 35 -9.79 10.72 -3.01
N GLN A 36 -9.15 10.57 -1.85
CA GLN A 36 -7.92 11.29 -1.50
C GLN A 36 -6.65 10.50 -1.77
N THR A 37 -6.76 9.25 -2.21
CA THR A 37 -5.61 8.45 -2.62
C THR A 37 -5.36 8.71 -4.10
N THR A 38 -4.40 9.57 -4.39
CA THR A 38 -4.12 9.99 -5.76
C THR A 38 -3.48 8.90 -6.59
N VAL A 39 -2.51 8.18 -6.00
CA VAL A 39 -1.87 7.03 -6.64
C VAL A 39 -1.74 5.90 -5.64
N TRP A 40 -1.82 4.68 -6.15
CA TRP A 40 -1.68 3.47 -5.35
C TRP A 40 -1.09 2.37 -6.23
N PHE A 41 0.04 1.81 -5.81
CA PHE A 41 0.71 0.73 -6.53
C PHE A 41 0.93 -0.46 -5.62
N ALA A 42 0.62 -1.65 -6.12
CA ALA A 42 1.07 -2.89 -5.52
C ALA A 42 2.33 -3.33 -6.26
N LEU A 43 3.38 -3.68 -5.53
CA LEU A 43 4.71 -3.92 -6.07
C LEU A 43 5.21 -5.30 -5.68
N GLN A 44 6.03 -5.88 -6.53
CA GLN A 44 6.76 -7.10 -6.22
C GLN A 44 8.24 -6.84 -6.48
N PHE A 45 9.07 -7.00 -5.45
CA PHE A 45 10.51 -6.78 -5.55
C PHE A 45 11.28 -8.04 -5.88
N GLY A 46 10.72 -9.19 -5.55
CA GLY A 46 11.35 -10.49 -5.76
C GLY A 46 10.36 -11.59 -5.44
N PRO A 47 10.79 -12.87 -5.42
CA PRO A 47 9.86 -13.99 -5.23
C PRO A 47 9.02 -13.93 -3.95
N THR A 48 9.58 -13.37 -2.87
CA THR A 48 8.91 -13.31 -1.56
C THR A 48 8.67 -11.90 -1.06
N SER A 49 9.20 -10.88 -1.74
CA SER A 49 9.18 -9.49 -1.27
C SER A 49 8.21 -8.67 -2.09
N PHE A 50 7.29 -8.01 -1.39
CA PHE A 50 6.24 -7.20 -1.99
C PHE A 50 6.19 -5.83 -1.34
N GLY A 51 5.41 -4.94 -1.90
CA GLY A 51 5.20 -3.63 -1.31
C GLY A 51 4.00 -2.92 -1.85
N ILE A 52 3.72 -1.79 -1.21
CA ILE A 52 2.72 -0.85 -1.66
C ILE A 52 3.37 0.54 -1.61
N PHE A 53 3.16 1.33 -2.64
CA PHE A 53 3.44 2.76 -2.58
C PHE A 53 2.18 3.51 -2.94
N ASP A 54 1.79 4.45 -2.09
CA ASP A 54 0.67 5.31 -2.39
C ASP A 54 0.98 6.75 -1.98
N ALA A 55 0.26 7.70 -2.56
CA ALA A 55 0.53 9.10 -2.33
C ALA A 55 -0.77 9.90 -2.30
N PHE A 56 -0.70 11.02 -1.60
CA PHE A 56 -1.85 11.85 -1.23
C PHE A 56 -1.53 13.33 -1.38
N PRO A 57 -2.55 14.17 -1.61
CA PRO A 57 -2.31 15.62 -1.70
C PRO A 57 -1.82 16.23 -0.40
N ASP A 58 -2.22 15.64 0.75
CA ASP A 58 -1.87 16.16 2.07
C ASP A 58 -1.96 15.07 3.12
N ASP A 59 -1.59 15.42 4.35
CA ASP A 59 -1.56 14.48 5.46
C ASP A 59 -2.96 13.97 5.84
N SER A 60 -4.01 14.75 5.63
CA SER A 60 -5.36 14.29 5.95
C SER A 60 -5.79 13.13 5.05
N GLY A 61 -5.41 13.15 3.78
CA GLY A 61 -5.64 12.04 2.87
C GLY A 61 -4.89 10.79 3.29
N ARG A 62 -3.64 10.95 3.71
CA ARG A 62 -2.83 9.84 4.21
C ARG A 62 -3.44 9.22 5.48
N LYS A 63 -3.90 10.05 6.41
CA LYS A 63 -4.56 9.58 7.63
C LYS A 63 -5.86 8.83 7.30
N ALA A 64 -6.64 9.36 6.38
CA ALA A 64 -7.88 8.70 5.94
C ALA A 64 -7.59 7.31 5.39
N HIS A 65 -6.53 7.17 4.57
CA HIS A 65 -6.13 5.88 4.02
C HIS A 65 -5.70 4.91 5.12
N LEU A 66 -4.89 5.37 6.08
CA LEU A 66 -4.42 4.53 7.18
C LEU A 66 -5.56 4.04 8.07
N ASN A 67 -6.67 4.76 8.14
CA ASN A 67 -7.85 4.38 8.88
C ASN A 67 -8.92 3.72 8.01
N GLY A 68 -8.60 3.45 6.76
CA GLY A 68 -9.53 2.94 5.77
C GLY A 68 -9.52 1.41 5.64
N PRO A 69 -10.35 0.88 4.73
CA PRO A 69 -10.54 -0.55 4.58
C PRO A 69 -9.32 -1.31 4.08
N ILE A 70 -8.45 -0.69 3.25
CA ILE A 70 -7.25 -1.38 2.76
C ILE A 70 -6.30 -1.67 3.91
N ALA A 71 -6.02 -0.67 4.74
CA ALA A 71 -5.13 -0.84 5.89
C ALA A 71 -5.71 -1.87 6.86
N ALA A 72 -7.01 -1.80 7.12
CA ALA A 72 -7.68 -2.77 8.00
C ALA A 72 -7.57 -4.19 7.46
N ALA A 73 -7.77 -4.38 6.15
CA ALA A 73 -7.65 -5.69 5.51
C ALA A 73 -6.22 -6.21 5.59
N LEU A 74 -5.23 -5.35 5.36
CA LEU A 74 -3.82 -5.74 5.46
C LEU A 74 -3.49 -6.23 6.88
N MET A 75 -3.89 -5.48 7.88
CA MET A 75 -3.60 -5.85 9.26
C MET A 75 -4.31 -7.14 9.67
N ALA A 76 -5.52 -7.37 9.16
CA ALA A 76 -6.25 -8.61 9.41
C ALA A 76 -5.58 -9.84 8.79
N LYS A 77 -4.90 -9.68 7.66
CA LYS A 77 -4.24 -10.78 6.94
C LYS A 77 -2.75 -10.93 7.28
N ALA A 78 -2.14 -9.94 7.92
CA ALA A 78 -0.69 -9.91 8.13
C ALA A 78 -0.19 -11.16 8.87
N GLY A 79 -0.86 -11.57 9.93
CA GLY A 79 -0.43 -12.73 10.71
C GLY A 79 -0.49 -14.04 9.93
N GLU A 80 -1.41 -14.15 8.99
CA GLU A 80 -1.57 -15.36 8.17
C GLU A 80 -0.59 -15.40 7.00
N LEU A 81 -0.35 -14.26 6.35
CA LEU A 81 0.36 -14.20 5.08
C LEU A 81 1.82 -13.76 5.17
N LEU A 82 2.17 -12.98 6.20
CA LEU A 82 3.47 -12.32 6.25
C LEU A 82 4.39 -12.95 7.29
N ALA A 83 5.66 -13.07 6.92
CA ALA A 83 6.70 -13.64 7.80
C ALA A 83 7.04 -12.69 8.96
N ILE A 84 6.92 -11.38 8.71
CA ILE A 84 7.15 -10.32 9.70
C ILE A 84 6.04 -9.28 9.58
N PRO A 85 5.81 -8.45 10.60
CA PRO A 85 4.81 -7.38 10.49
C PRO A 85 5.12 -6.44 9.33
N PRO A 86 4.09 -5.85 8.69
CA PRO A 86 4.33 -4.89 7.62
C PRO A 86 5.18 -3.73 8.11
N LYS A 87 6.15 -3.32 7.29
CA LYS A 87 6.95 -2.12 7.59
C LYS A 87 6.31 -0.96 6.84
N ILE A 88 5.69 -0.06 7.58
CA ILE A 88 4.98 1.10 7.03
C ILE A 88 5.74 2.36 7.34
N GLU A 89 6.17 3.09 6.30
CA GLU A 89 6.92 4.32 6.46
C GLU A 89 6.17 5.49 5.84
N SER A 90 6.01 6.56 6.61
CA SER A 90 5.51 7.83 6.10
C SER A 90 6.64 8.53 5.38
N VAL A 91 6.38 9.01 4.18
CA VAL A 91 7.39 9.68 3.35
C VAL A 91 6.86 11.01 2.84
N ASP A 92 7.78 11.92 2.56
CA ASP A 92 7.47 13.15 1.85
C ASP A 92 7.80 12.96 0.38
N VAL A 93 6.92 13.45 -0.51
CA VAL A 93 7.17 13.40 -1.94
C VAL A 93 7.90 14.67 -2.35
N LEU A 94 9.15 14.51 -2.76
CA LEU A 94 9.98 15.64 -3.15
C LEU A 94 9.68 16.12 -4.57
N ALA A 95 9.33 15.21 -5.45
CA ALA A 95 8.97 15.51 -6.83
C ALA A 95 8.11 14.38 -7.37
N ALA A 96 7.16 14.72 -8.24
CA ALA A 96 6.27 13.72 -8.82
C ALA A 96 5.92 14.09 -10.25
N LYS A 97 5.82 13.07 -11.08
CA LYS A 97 5.20 13.18 -12.40
C LYS A 97 4.00 12.25 -12.39
N VAL A 98 2.81 12.82 -12.32
CA VAL A 98 1.56 12.04 -12.27
C VAL A 98 0.62 12.60 -13.34
N PRO A 99 0.05 11.74 -14.20
CA PRO A 99 -0.91 12.20 -15.21
C PRO A 99 -2.06 12.99 -14.58
N GLY A 100 -2.42 14.14 -15.16
CA GLY A 100 -3.52 14.96 -14.68
C GLY A 100 -3.25 15.76 -13.42
N SER A 101 -1.99 15.86 -13.02
CA SER A 101 -1.62 16.49 -11.76
C SER A 101 -0.76 17.74 -12.03
#